data_c63d8422c5516fdbb0b40e3f7b785b41
#
_entry.id   c63d8422c5516fdbb0b40e3f7b785b41
#
_cell.length_a   1.000
_cell.length_b   1.000
_cell.length_c   1.000
_cell.angle_alpha   90.00
_cell.angle_beta   90.00
_cell.angle_gamma   90.00
#
_symmetry.space_group_name_H-M   'P 1'
#
loop_
_entity.id
_entity.type
_entity.pdbx_description
1 polymer ?
#
loop_
_entity_poly.entity_id
_entity_poly.type
_entity_poly.pdbx_seq_one_letter_code
_entity_poly.pdbx_strand_id
1 'polypeptide(L)'
;MKTAAAEVWDRDSVLEDYRIGWESRHASLLGRKEVLSGKAKFGIFGDGKEVAQLAMARAFRKGDVRSGYYRDQTFMFAKGISSVEKFFAQLYATPDVDAEPSSAGRSMNGHFGTRFLNDDGSWRPLVDEFNSSADVSPTGSQMPRLVGLSYASRLYREVDAMKELAGFSAHGSEIAFGTIGNASAAEGMFWESVNAIGVLRA
;
A
#
# COMPACT_ATOMS: atom_id res chain seq x y z
N MET A 1 -2.37 16.67 -21.47
CA MET A 1 -2.73 15.43 -20.75
C MET A 1 -2.83 14.30 -21.75
N LYS A 2 -1.92 13.35 -21.75
CA LYS A 2 -2.11 12.10 -22.49
C LYS A 2 -3.17 11.32 -21.72
N THR A 3 -4.34 11.14 -22.31
CA THR A 3 -5.34 10.19 -21.85
C THR A 3 -4.65 8.83 -21.73
N ALA A 4 -4.57 8.29 -20.52
CA ALA A 4 -4.21 6.89 -20.35
C ALA A 4 -5.16 6.09 -21.23
N ALA A 5 -4.61 5.29 -22.15
CA ALA A 5 -5.41 4.35 -22.89
C ALA A 5 -6.20 3.52 -21.86
N ALA A 6 -7.51 3.46 -22.03
CA ALA A 6 -8.33 2.60 -21.20
C ALA A 6 -7.70 1.20 -21.27
N GLU A 7 -7.28 0.65 -20.14
CA GLU A 7 -6.83 -0.74 -20.10
C GLU A 7 -7.97 -1.59 -20.65
N VAL A 8 -7.73 -2.19 -21.79
CA VAL A 8 -8.70 -3.10 -22.40
C VAL A 8 -8.76 -4.33 -21.50
N TRP A 9 -9.92 -4.57 -20.92
CA TRP A 9 -10.17 -5.79 -20.15
C TRP A 9 -10.17 -6.97 -21.12
N ASP A 10 -9.05 -7.65 -21.20
CA ASP A 10 -8.93 -8.90 -21.94
C ASP A 10 -9.13 -10.12 -21.03
N ARG A 11 -9.24 -11.28 -21.63
CA ARG A 11 -9.46 -12.53 -20.91
C ARG A 11 -8.34 -12.83 -19.91
N ASP A 12 -7.10 -12.61 -20.31
CA ASP A 12 -5.93 -13.00 -19.50
C ASP A 12 -5.79 -12.09 -18.28
N SER A 13 -6.05 -10.80 -18.43
CA SER A 13 -6.06 -9.86 -17.31
C SER A 13 -7.19 -10.16 -16.32
N VAL A 14 -8.36 -10.59 -16.79
CA VAL A 14 -9.48 -11.00 -15.92
C VAL A 14 -9.15 -12.30 -15.17
N LEU A 15 -8.53 -13.26 -15.86
CA LEU A 15 -8.10 -14.51 -15.21
C LEU A 15 -7.02 -14.28 -14.17
N GLU A 16 -6.09 -13.38 -14.43
CA GLU A 16 -5.04 -13.01 -13.46
C GLU A 16 -5.66 -12.33 -12.22
N ASP A 17 -6.58 -11.38 -12.40
CA ASP A 17 -7.30 -10.77 -11.28
C ASP A 17 -8.06 -11.83 -10.47
N TYR A 18 -8.73 -12.75 -11.14
CA TYR A 18 -9.43 -13.83 -10.48
C TYR A 18 -8.47 -14.71 -9.65
N ARG A 19 -7.32 -15.08 -10.23
CA ARG A 19 -6.28 -15.85 -9.55
C ARG A 19 -5.79 -15.13 -8.29
N ILE A 20 -5.41 -13.86 -8.41
CA ILE A 20 -4.91 -13.06 -7.28
C ILE A 20 -5.98 -12.90 -6.20
N GLY A 21 -7.21 -12.61 -6.59
CA GLY A 21 -8.33 -12.49 -5.66
C GLY A 21 -8.61 -13.80 -4.92
N TRP A 22 -8.54 -14.92 -5.62
CA TRP A 22 -8.71 -16.25 -5.06
C TRP A 22 -7.58 -16.62 -4.07
N GLU A 23 -6.33 -16.41 -4.46
CA GLU A 23 -5.16 -16.62 -3.61
C GLU A 23 -5.25 -15.77 -2.33
N SER A 24 -5.57 -14.50 -2.46
CA SER A 24 -5.71 -13.59 -1.32
C SER A 24 -6.83 -14.02 -0.37
N ARG A 25 -7.98 -14.43 -0.91
CA ARG A 25 -9.08 -14.98 -0.13
C ARG A 25 -8.64 -16.22 0.65
N HIS A 26 -7.99 -17.16 0.00
CA HIS A 26 -7.57 -18.41 0.63
C HIS A 26 -6.44 -18.21 1.63
N ALA A 27 -5.51 -17.29 1.38
CA ALA A 27 -4.51 -16.87 2.36
C ALA A 27 -5.18 -16.34 3.65
N SER A 28 -6.23 -15.52 3.52
CA SER A 28 -7.00 -15.03 4.67
C SER A 28 -7.69 -16.15 5.45
N LEU A 29 -8.33 -17.09 4.74
CA LEU A 29 -9.03 -18.22 5.38
C LEU A 29 -8.05 -19.16 6.11
N LEU A 30 -6.93 -19.49 5.46
CA LEU A 30 -5.88 -20.32 6.05
C LEU A 30 -5.21 -19.61 7.24
N GLY A 31 -4.85 -18.33 7.08
CA GLY A 31 -4.26 -17.54 8.16
C GLY A 31 -5.15 -17.47 9.39
N ARG A 32 -6.46 -17.30 9.20
CA ARG A 32 -7.44 -17.34 10.28
C ARG A 32 -7.45 -18.70 10.99
N LYS A 33 -7.37 -19.80 10.23
CA LYS A 33 -7.27 -21.14 10.80
C LYS A 33 -5.99 -21.33 11.63
N GLU A 34 -4.86 -20.80 11.16
CA GLU A 34 -3.60 -20.86 11.89
C GLU A 34 -3.65 -20.08 13.22
N VAL A 35 -4.31 -18.92 13.22
CA VAL A 35 -4.55 -18.16 14.46
C VAL A 35 -5.48 -18.90 15.41
N LEU A 36 -6.62 -19.39 14.93
CA LEU A 36 -7.60 -20.10 15.76
C LEU A 36 -7.06 -21.43 16.32
N SER A 37 -6.12 -22.07 15.62
CA SER A 37 -5.44 -23.28 16.10
C SER A 37 -4.26 -22.99 17.05
N GLY A 38 -3.94 -21.71 17.30
CA GLY A 38 -2.85 -21.29 18.18
C GLY A 38 -1.44 -21.38 17.56
N LYS A 39 -1.31 -21.72 16.28
CA LYS A 39 -0.04 -21.76 15.57
C LYS A 39 0.51 -20.37 15.29
N ALA A 40 -0.36 -19.42 14.95
CA ALA A 40 -0.03 -18.00 14.89
C ALA A 40 -0.70 -17.27 16.05
N LYS A 41 -0.03 -16.25 16.60
CA LYS A 41 -0.51 -15.57 17.81
C LYS A 41 -1.59 -14.54 17.56
N PHE A 42 -1.55 -13.90 16.40
CA PHE A 42 -2.48 -12.85 16.02
C PHE A 42 -2.54 -12.76 14.49
N GLY A 43 -3.69 -12.33 13.95
CA GLY A 43 -3.83 -12.15 12.51
C GLY A 43 -4.89 -11.12 12.15
N ILE A 44 -4.59 -10.33 11.14
CA ILE A 44 -5.51 -9.41 10.47
C ILE A 44 -5.69 -9.90 9.04
N PHE A 45 -6.91 -9.97 8.57
CA PHE A 45 -7.24 -10.57 7.28
C PHE A 45 -8.10 -9.63 6.44
N GLY A 46 -7.81 -9.60 5.13
CA GLY A 46 -8.41 -8.69 4.15
C GLY A 46 -9.59 -9.27 3.38
N ASP A 47 -10.04 -10.47 3.70
CA ASP A 47 -11.10 -11.16 2.97
C ASP A 47 -12.40 -10.33 2.85
N GLY A 48 -13.04 -10.42 1.68
CA GLY A 48 -14.24 -9.65 1.34
C GLY A 48 -13.98 -8.32 0.62
N LYS A 49 -12.71 -7.98 0.34
CA LYS A 49 -12.31 -6.71 -0.30
C LYS A 49 -11.59 -6.92 -1.64
N GLU A 50 -11.51 -8.15 -2.11
CA GLU A 50 -10.65 -8.55 -3.23
C GLU A 50 -10.95 -7.76 -4.50
N VAL A 51 -12.21 -7.72 -4.93
CA VAL A 51 -12.60 -7.09 -6.21
C VAL A 51 -12.29 -5.58 -6.20
N ALA A 52 -12.63 -4.89 -5.12
CA ALA A 52 -12.36 -3.46 -5.00
C ALA A 52 -10.85 -3.18 -5.01
N GLN A 53 -10.06 -4.02 -4.33
CA GLN A 53 -8.61 -3.85 -4.27
C GLN A 53 -7.91 -4.18 -5.59
N LEU A 54 -8.40 -5.14 -6.36
CA LEU A 54 -7.93 -5.40 -7.72
C LEU A 54 -8.19 -4.21 -8.64
N ALA A 55 -9.40 -3.64 -8.59
CA ALA A 55 -9.73 -2.45 -9.36
C ALA A 55 -8.83 -1.25 -8.99
N MET A 56 -8.59 -1.02 -7.70
CA MET A 56 -7.67 0.03 -7.24
C MET A 56 -6.22 -0.24 -7.69
N ALA A 57 -5.77 -1.48 -7.62
CA ALA A 57 -4.42 -1.85 -8.05
C ALA A 57 -4.18 -1.55 -9.53
N ARG A 58 -5.18 -1.71 -10.40
CA ARG A 58 -5.07 -1.34 -11.82
C ARG A 58 -4.85 0.16 -12.03
N ALA A 59 -5.45 1.00 -11.22
CA ALA A 59 -5.28 2.45 -11.31
C ALA A 59 -3.94 2.94 -10.71
N PHE A 60 -3.30 2.16 -9.85
CA PHE A 60 -2.06 2.54 -9.15
C PHE A 60 -0.84 2.33 -10.05
N ARG A 61 -0.09 3.39 -10.28
CA ARG A 61 1.05 3.42 -11.21
C ARG A 61 2.38 3.48 -10.46
N LYS A 62 3.47 3.19 -11.14
CA LYS A 62 4.82 3.48 -10.64
C LYS A 62 4.97 4.99 -10.40
N GLY A 63 5.66 5.33 -9.33
CA GLY A 63 5.76 6.70 -8.83
C GLY A 63 4.65 7.09 -7.85
N ASP A 64 3.45 6.51 -7.95
CA ASP A 64 2.41 6.73 -6.95
C ASP A 64 2.83 6.20 -5.58
N VAL A 65 2.32 6.82 -4.51
CA VAL A 65 2.65 6.45 -3.13
C VAL A 65 1.40 6.10 -2.35
N ARG A 66 1.40 4.92 -1.74
CA ARG A 66 0.32 4.47 -0.87
C ARG A 66 0.60 4.82 0.59
N SER A 67 -0.40 5.37 1.30
CA SER A 67 -0.52 5.38 2.75
C SER A 67 -1.74 4.57 3.14
N GLY A 68 -1.53 3.29 3.37
CA GLY A 68 -2.63 2.34 3.31
C GLY A 68 -3.07 1.78 4.65
N TYR A 69 -3.90 0.76 4.51
CA TYR A 69 -4.64 0.11 5.55
C TYR A 69 -4.20 -1.37 5.64
N TYR A 70 -4.08 -1.87 6.83
CA TYR A 70 -3.59 -3.24 7.10
C TYR A 70 -4.47 -4.38 6.55
N ARG A 71 -5.55 -4.09 5.84
CA ARG A 71 -6.36 -5.08 5.10
C ARG A 71 -6.22 -4.96 3.57
N ASP A 72 -5.24 -4.21 3.07
CA ASP A 72 -5.00 -4.04 1.63
C ASP A 72 -4.23 -5.23 1.00
N GLN A 73 -4.36 -6.40 1.56
CA GLN A 73 -3.63 -7.62 1.19
C GLN A 73 -3.71 -7.92 -0.31
N THR A 74 -4.92 -7.91 -0.88
CA THR A 74 -5.12 -8.22 -2.30
C THR A 74 -4.47 -7.17 -3.20
N PHE A 75 -4.55 -5.89 -2.82
CA PHE A 75 -3.86 -4.80 -3.51
C PHE A 75 -2.34 -5.02 -3.52
N MET A 76 -1.77 -5.41 -2.39
CA MET A 76 -0.34 -5.65 -2.27
C MET A 76 0.12 -6.86 -3.10
N PHE A 77 -0.71 -7.90 -3.20
CA PHE A 77 -0.45 -9.05 -4.08
C PHE A 77 -0.53 -8.64 -5.55
N ALA A 78 -1.57 -7.90 -5.94
CA ALA A 78 -1.78 -7.44 -7.30
C ALA A 78 -0.67 -6.52 -7.82
N LYS A 79 0.01 -5.80 -6.94
CA LYS A 79 1.16 -4.95 -7.29
C LYS A 79 2.52 -5.63 -7.11
N GLY A 80 2.55 -6.91 -6.70
CA GLY A 80 3.79 -7.66 -6.47
C GLY A 80 4.63 -7.14 -5.29
N ILE A 81 4.08 -6.26 -4.46
CA ILE A 81 4.76 -5.72 -3.27
C ILE A 81 4.84 -6.80 -2.19
N SER A 82 3.82 -7.66 -2.11
CA SER A 82 3.80 -8.81 -1.23
C SER A 82 3.35 -10.06 -1.99
N SER A 83 3.47 -11.22 -1.35
CA SER A 83 3.02 -12.52 -1.86
C SER A 83 2.42 -13.35 -0.74
N VAL A 84 1.85 -14.51 -1.08
CA VAL A 84 1.32 -15.46 -0.10
C VAL A 84 2.42 -15.90 0.87
N GLU A 85 3.63 -16.18 0.39
CA GLU A 85 4.78 -16.58 1.22
C GLU A 85 5.16 -15.46 2.20
N LYS A 86 5.29 -14.22 1.73
CA LYS A 86 5.60 -13.06 2.57
C LYS A 86 4.51 -12.78 3.60
N PHE A 87 3.25 -12.97 3.21
CA PHE A 87 2.12 -12.85 4.13
C PHE A 87 2.20 -13.86 5.27
N PHE A 88 2.50 -15.13 4.99
CA PHE A 88 2.64 -16.15 6.02
C PHE A 88 3.94 -15.98 6.83
N ALA A 89 5.05 -15.56 6.20
CA ALA A 89 6.27 -15.20 6.91
C ALA A 89 5.99 -14.11 7.96
N GLN A 90 5.23 -13.08 7.61
CA GLN A 90 4.81 -12.03 8.54
C GLN A 90 3.84 -12.56 9.61
N LEU A 91 2.90 -13.42 9.25
CA LEU A 91 1.95 -14.04 10.18
C LEU A 91 2.64 -14.86 11.26
N TYR A 92 3.72 -15.54 10.90
CA TYR A 92 4.54 -16.34 11.82
C TYR A 92 5.69 -15.56 12.47
N ALA A 93 5.77 -14.26 12.23
CA ALA A 93 6.81 -13.37 12.75
C ALA A 93 8.23 -13.85 12.42
N THR A 94 8.45 -14.26 11.17
CA THR A 94 9.75 -14.72 10.68
C THR A 94 10.78 -13.58 10.75
N PRO A 95 11.93 -13.77 11.44
CA PRO A 95 12.90 -12.70 11.61
C PRO A 95 13.82 -12.51 10.39
N ASP A 96 13.70 -13.36 9.38
CA ASP A 96 14.45 -13.28 8.13
C ASP A 96 13.91 -12.14 7.26
N VAL A 97 14.77 -11.18 6.95
CA VAL A 97 14.44 -9.98 6.16
C VAL A 97 14.16 -10.30 4.68
N ASP A 98 14.69 -11.40 4.17
CA ASP A 98 14.43 -11.82 2.78
C ASP A 98 13.06 -12.50 2.67
N ALA A 99 12.68 -13.27 3.67
CA ALA A 99 11.36 -13.91 3.74
C ALA A 99 10.25 -12.90 4.11
N GLU A 100 10.53 -11.96 5.04
CA GLU A 100 9.59 -10.92 5.47
C GLU A 100 10.23 -9.52 5.38
N PRO A 101 10.26 -8.91 4.17
CA PRO A 101 10.99 -7.68 3.94
C PRO A 101 10.34 -6.43 4.52
N SER A 102 9.07 -6.48 4.94
CA SER A 102 8.37 -5.30 5.49
C SER A 102 8.84 -4.95 6.91
N SER A 103 9.11 -5.95 7.74
CA SER A 103 9.44 -5.70 9.16
C SER A 103 10.39 -6.70 9.81
N ALA A 104 10.79 -7.77 9.11
CA ALA A 104 11.52 -8.90 9.68
C ALA A 104 10.85 -9.45 10.96
N GLY A 105 9.55 -9.69 10.87
CA GLY A 105 8.75 -10.27 11.97
C GLY A 105 8.43 -9.30 13.12
N ARG A 106 8.76 -8.01 12.99
CA ARG A 106 8.55 -7.03 14.09
C ARG A 106 7.17 -6.40 14.10
N SER A 107 6.44 -6.44 12.97
CA SER A 107 5.06 -5.94 12.86
C SER A 107 4.07 -7.09 12.82
N MET A 108 2.82 -6.81 13.17
CA MET A 108 1.72 -7.74 12.93
C MET A 108 1.55 -8.00 11.42
N ASN A 109 0.99 -9.13 11.05
CA ASN A 109 0.68 -9.41 9.65
C ASN A 109 -0.27 -8.34 9.06
N GLY A 110 -0.19 -8.14 7.75
CA GLY A 110 -0.96 -7.11 7.06
C GLY A 110 -0.36 -5.69 7.19
N HIS A 111 0.78 -5.54 7.84
CA HIS A 111 1.51 -4.29 7.89
C HIS A 111 2.58 -4.28 6.81
N PHE A 112 2.25 -3.68 5.69
CA PHE A 112 3.09 -3.64 4.51
C PHE A 112 3.90 -2.35 4.45
N GLY A 113 4.99 -2.38 3.70
CA GLY A 113 5.82 -1.24 3.40
C GLY A 113 6.81 -1.60 2.30
N THR A 114 7.27 -0.61 1.55
CA THR A 114 8.35 -0.79 0.58
C THR A 114 9.62 -0.12 1.08
N ARG A 115 10.77 -0.64 0.68
CA ARG A 115 12.05 -0.02 0.98
C ARG A 115 12.29 1.15 0.04
N PHE A 116 12.67 2.30 0.59
CA PHE A 116 13.03 3.49 -0.15
C PHE A 116 14.54 3.65 -0.32
N LEU A 117 15.31 2.83 0.38
CA LEU A 117 16.77 2.83 0.32
C LEU A 117 17.28 1.51 -0.23
N ASN A 118 18.39 1.57 -0.93
CA ASN A 118 19.24 0.45 -1.28
C ASN A 118 20.03 -0.03 -0.05
N ASP A 119 20.71 -1.17 -0.16
CA ASP A 119 21.47 -1.74 0.95
C ASP A 119 22.71 -0.87 1.30
N ASP A 120 23.20 -0.07 0.38
CA ASP A 120 24.28 0.90 0.60
C ASP A 120 23.83 2.24 1.21
N GLY A 121 22.52 2.37 1.50
CA GLY A 121 21.92 3.58 2.05
C GLY A 121 21.56 4.66 1.04
N SER A 122 21.81 4.44 -0.26
CA SER A 122 21.40 5.37 -1.31
C SER A 122 19.86 5.25 -1.55
N TRP A 123 19.28 6.34 -2.05
CA TRP A 123 17.85 6.36 -2.38
C TRP A 123 17.56 5.52 -3.63
N ARG A 124 16.47 4.76 -3.59
CA ARG A 124 15.89 4.12 -4.76
C ARG A 124 15.19 5.15 -5.65
N PRO A 125 15.11 4.93 -6.96
CA PRO A 125 14.35 5.80 -7.85
C PRO A 125 12.84 5.56 -7.65
N LEU A 126 12.22 6.29 -6.71
CA LEU A 126 10.82 6.09 -6.32
C LEU A 126 9.84 6.27 -7.48
N VAL A 127 10.21 7.03 -8.50
CA VAL A 127 9.40 7.23 -9.73
C VAL A 127 9.22 5.95 -10.55
N ASP A 128 10.13 4.99 -10.40
CA ASP A 128 10.14 3.71 -11.13
C ASP A 128 9.56 2.54 -10.32
N GLU A 129 9.12 2.82 -9.08
CA GLU A 129 8.67 1.81 -8.13
C GLU A 129 7.19 1.98 -7.75
N PHE A 130 6.58 0.90 -7.29
CA PHE A 130 5.33 0.99 -6.56
C PHE A 130 5.65 1.27 -5.09
N ASN A 131 5.27 2.43 -4.60
CA ASN A 131 5.68 2.88 -3.28
C ASN A 131 4.57 2.71 -2.26
N SER A 132 4.90 2.14 -1.11
CA SER A 132 4.01 2.06 0.04
C SER A 132 4.77 2.52 1.29
N SER A 133 4.30 3.59 1.91
CA SER A 133 4.76 3.90 3.26
C SER A 133 4.39 2.75 4.20
N ALA A 134 5.20 2.53 5.23
CA ALA A 134 4.94 1.46 6.19
C ALA A 134 3.56 1.64 6.85
N ASP A 135 2.76 0.57 6.85
CA ASP A 135 1.46 0.60 7.53
C ASP A 135 1.64 0.76 9.04
N VAL A 136 0.64 1.35 9.65
CA VAL A 136 0.61 1.63 11.09
C VAL A 136 -0.67 1.10 11.71
N SER A 137 -0.60 0.66 12.96
CA SER A 137 -1.72 0.03 13.66
C SER A 137 -2.77 1.01 14.22
N PRO A 138 -2.42 2.23 14.70
CA PRO A 138 -3.42 3.14 15.24
C PRO A 138 -4.48 3.50 14.21
N THR A 139 -5.73 3.45 14.64
CA THR A 139 -6.90 3.67 13.78
C THR A 139 -6.87 5.04 13.11
N GLY A 140 -6.93 5.06 11.77
CA GLY A 140 -6.96 6.29 10.98
C GLY A 140 -5.62 7.00 10.80
N SER A 141 -4.52 6.54 11.43
CA SER A 141 -3.23 7.28 11.42
C SER A 141 -2.53 7.30 10.05
N GLN A 142 -2.97 6.50 9.08
CA GLN A 142 -2.53 6.63 7.69
C GLN A 142 -3.01 7.93 7.03
N MET A 143 -4.07 8.54 7.53
CA MET A 143 -4.67 9.73 6.93
C MET A 143 -3.78 10.98 7.04
N PRO A 144 -3.21 11.36 8.18
CA PRO A 144 -2.26 12.47 8.26
C PRO A 144 -1.03 12.26 7.38
N ARG A 145 -0.56 11.02 7.26
CA ARG A 145 0.55 10.69 6.36
C ARG A 145 0.15 10.91 4.89
N LEU A 146 -1.08 10.56 4.52
CA LEU A 146 -1.62 10.83 3.19
C LEU A 146 -1.60 12.32 2.87
N VAL A 147 -1.97 13.18 3.84
CA VAL A 147 -1.86 14.64 3.71
C VAL A 147 -0.42 15.06 3.41
N GLY A 148 0.56 14.52 4.17
CA GLY A 148 1.97 14.83 3.96
C GLY A 148 2.48 14.40 2.59
N LEU A 149 2.09 13.21 2.12
CA LEU A 149 2.48 12.69 0.80
C LEU A 149 1.90 13.52 -0.33
N SER A 150 0.61 13.87 -0.27
CA SER A 150 -0.03 14.71 -1.29
C SER A 150 0.54 16.13 -1.29
N TYR A 151 0.82 16.69 -0.11
CA TYR A 151 1.46 17.99 0.00
C TYR A 151 2.89 17.99 -0.54
N ALA A 152 3.64 16.93 -0.32
CA ALA A 152 4.97 16.77 -0.93
C ALA A 152 4.90 16.78 -2.47
N SER A 153 3.97 16.04 -3.08
CA SER A 153 3.72 16.09 -4.53
C SER A 153 3.43 17.51 -5.03
N ARG A 154 2.64 18.25 -4.27
CA ARG A 154 2.39 19.66 -4.58
C ARG A 154 3.67 20.50 -4.55
N LEU A 155 4.52 20.33 -3.52
CA LEU A 155 5.78 21.06 -3.41
C LEU A 155 6.72 20.75 -4.57
N TYR A 156 6.79 19.50 -5.02
CA TYR A 156 7.55 19.12 -6.22
C TYR A 156 7.08 19.82 -7.49
N ARG A 157 5.80 20.18 -7.58
CA ARG A 157 5.28 20.99 -8.71
C ARG A 157 5.62 22.47 -8.59
N GLU A 158 5.57 23.02 -7.38
CA GLU A 158 5.55 24.46 -7.14
C GLU A 158 6.90 25.08 -6.74
N VAL A 159 7.79 24.28 -6.11
CA VAL A 159 9.08 24.78 -5.59
C VAL A 159 10.20 24.42 -6.55
N ASP A 160 10.83 25.43 -7.16
CA ASP A 160 11.84 25.21 -8.20
C ASP A 160 13.03 24.38 -7.71
N ALA A 161 13.52 24.59 -6.50
CA ALA A 161 14.61 23.80 -5.92
C ALA A 161 14.28 22.30 -5.77
N MET A 162 13.01 21.95 -5.67
CA MET A 162 12.58 20.55 -5.56
C MET A 162 12.40 19.87 -6.92
N LYS A 163 12.23 20.64 -7.99
CA LYS A 163 12.09 20.10 -9.35
C LYS A 163 13.36 19.40 -9.85
N GLU A 164 14.51 19.74 -9.27
CA GLU A 164 15.81 19.15 -9.60
C GLU A 164 16.07 17.82 -8.90
N LEU A 165 15.23 17.45 -7.93
CA LEU A 165 15.37 16.20 -7.17
C LEU A 165 14.80 15.02 -7.98
N ALA A 166 15.54 14.65 -9.04
CA ALA A 166 15.19 13.53 -9.88
C ALA A 166 15.10 12.22 -9.07
N GLY A 167 14.17 11.35 -9.43
CA GLY A 167 13.99 10.04 -8.79
C GLY A 167 13.01 10.02 -7.60
N PHE A 168 12.66 11.16 -7.03
CA PHE A 168 11.71 11.20 -5.89
C PHE A 168 10.26 11.47 -6.30
N SER A 169 10.06 12.21 -7.37
CA SER A 169 8.75 12.63 -7.84
C SER A 169 8.74 12.71 -9.37
N ALA A 170 7.62 12.36 -9.97
CA ALA A 170 7.35 12.59 -11.39
C ALA A 170 6.86 14.03 -11.63
N HIS A 171 7.60 15.01 -11.12
CA HIS A 171 7.26 16.44 -11.13
C HIS A 171 5.91 16.75 -10.47
N GLY A 172 5.59 16.01 -9.39
CA GLY A 172 4.32 16.14 -8.66
C GLY A 172 3.10 15.63 -9.42
N SER A 173 3.27 14.78 -10.42
CA SER A 173 2.16 14.15 -11.15
C SER A 173 1.76 12.78 -10.58
N GLU A 174 2.53 12.26 -9.64
CA GLU A 174 2.18 11.07 -8.87
C GLU A 174 0.98 11.34 -7.96
N ILE A 175 0.25 10.27 -7.64
CA ILE A 175 -0.90 10.32 -6.75
C ILE A 175 -0.53 9.75 -5.38
N ALA A 176 -0.87 10.48 -4.33
CA ALA A 176 -0.89 9.92 -2.99
C ALA A 176 -2.24 9.20 -2.77
N PHE A 177 -2.17 7.91 -2.52
CA PHE A 177 -3.33 7.02 -2.43
C PHE A 177 -3.49 6.49 -1.01
N GLY A 178 -4.70 6.50 -0.49
CA GLY A 178 -4.99 5.98 0.85
C GLY A 178 -6.28 5.18 0.90
N THR A 179 -6.29 4.17 1.75
CA THR A 179 -7.45 3.38 2.10
C THR A 179 -7.73 3.50 3.60
N ILE A 180 -9.00 3.43 3.97
CA ILE A 180 -9.42 3.52 5.36
C ILE A 180 -10.59 2.57 5.64
N GLY A 181 -10.64 2.01 6.85
CA GLY A 181 -11.80 1.23 7.29
C GLY A 181 -13.04 2.14 7.51
N ASN A 182 -14.23 1.61 7.21
CA ASN A 182 -15.47 2.34 7.38
C ASN A 182 -15.67 2.86 8.82
N ALA A 183 -15.35 2.07 9.83
CA ALA A 183 -15.41 2.50 11.23
C ALA A 183 -14.40 3.61 11.53
N SER A 184 -13.20 3.53 10.95
CA SER A 184 -12.14 4.53 11.13
C SER A 184 -12.49 5.88 10.52
N ALA A 185 -13.42 5.94 9.57
CA ALA A 185 -13.92 7.20 9.02
C ALA A 185 -14.74 8.03 10.04
N ALA A 186 -15.09 7.45 11.20
CA ALA A 186 -15.70 8.17 12.31
C ALA A 186 -14.67 8.87 13.22
N GLU A 187 -13.37 8.55 13.07
CA GLU A 187 -12.32 9.19 13.86
C GLU A 187 -12.12 10.65 13.44
N GLY A 188 -11.90 11.54 14.42
CA GLY A 188 -11.63 12.95 14.18
C GLY A 188 -10.47 13.18 13.21
N MET A 189 -9.41 12.39 13.34
CA MET A 189 -8.22 12.42 12.49
C MET A 189 -8.54 12.26 10.99
N PHE A 190 -9.58 11.50 10.63
CA PHE A 190 -10.02 11.39 9.24
C PHE A 190 -10.52 12.74 8.72
N TRP A 191 -11.42 13.37 9.45
CA TRP A 191 -12.03 14.65 9.05
C TRP A 191 -11.04 15.81 9.08
N GLU A 192 -10.14 15.81 10.06
CA GLU A 192 -9.04 16.77 10.13
C GLU A 192 -8.10 16.64 8.92
N SER A 193 -7.81 15.42 8.50
CA SER A 193 -7.00 15.14 7.30
C SER A 193 -7.70 15.61 6.03
N VAL A 194 -9.00 15.33 5.88
CA VAL A 194 -9.80 15.80 4.73
C VAL A 194 -9.82 17.32 4.68
N ASN A 195 -10.01 17.98 5.83
CA ASN A 195 -9.94 19.44 5.92
C ASN A 195 -8.54 19.97 5.54
N ALA A 196 -7.48 19.33 6.05
CA ALA A 196 -6.12 19.75 5.75
C ALA A 196 -5.78 19.63 4.25
N ILE A 197 -6.21 18.55 3.58
CA ILE A 197 -6.05 18.38 2.12
C ILE A 197 -6.74 19.55 1.38
N GLY A 198 -7.96 19.89 1.78
CA GLY A 198 -8.70 21.01 1.20
C GLY A 198 -8.01 22.36 1.41
N VAL A 199 -7.53 22.66 2.62
CA VAL A 199 -6.81 23.89 2.96
C VAL A 199 -5.48 23.98 2.22
N LEU A 200 -4.72 22.90 2.21
CA LEU A 200 -3.43 22.81 1.53
C LEU A 200 -3.57 22.69 0.00
N ARG A 201 -4.74 22.43 -0.52
CA ARG A 201 -4.98 22.12 -1.94
C ARG A 201 -4.00 21.04 -2.46
N ALA A 202 -3.83 20.03 -1.66
CA ALA A 202 -2.86 18.95 -1.89
C ALA A 202 -3.51 17.78 -2.65
#